data_345ef1202754d59f0a5beadc59b3dad2
#
_entry.id   345ef1202754d59f0a5beadc59b3dad2
#
_cell.length_a   1.000
_cell.length_b   1.000
_cell.length_c   1.000
_cell.angle_alpha   90.00
_cell.angle_beta   90.00
_cell.angle_gamma   90.00
#
_symmetry.space_group_name_H-M   'P 1'
#
loop_
_entity.id
_entity.type
_entity.pdbx_description
1 polymer ?
#
loop_
_entity_poly.entity_id
_entity_poly.type
_entity_poly.pdbx_seq_one_letter_code
_entity_poly.pdbx_strand_id
1 'polypeptide(L)'
;MDFADNWNGSGNYKEKVSERTLQMNETQTFEQPYVFGLDIGTRNVVGTVGYKEGNEFIVVAQYVMQHETRAMIDGQIHDIGRVGKVIQTVKEELEKQIECPLTEVCIAAAGRVLKTVTTNVEYEYPEETVVTKEDIHTLDLLGIEKAQSLLKEKNDTRYKFYCVGYSVVKYYLNEEVYSNIEGHKAEVISEDIIVTFLPEDVVDGLYSAVAQAGLEVANMTLEPIAAIDVAIPESFRMLNIALVDVGAGTSDISVTKDGSIIAYGMIPLAGDELTELIVQHYLVDFQTAERIKLASTTGEMITYKDIMMIEHSIPAKEVWELIEPVTDKMTTAVAEKIKELNGGQTVSATFVVGGGGKIHGYTEMLADKLGLPQERVALRGEEVLQEVTFEQPDIEKDPLIVTPIGICLNYYDQKNSFIMVHLNGERIKMYDNNKLLIMDAALQAGVANEDLFPKRGKEVNYTVNGVAKVERGLPGESAVITMNGKPAGINTKLEPNSEIEICPSTAGADAMITIEQLEEYHTSTITFI
;
A
#
# COMPACT_ATOMS: atom_id res chain seq x y z
N MET A 1 -48.12 15.78 -24.18
CA MET A 1 -47.47 14.71 -24.96
C MET A 1 -46.21 14.44 -24.21
N ASP A 2 -46.38 13.49 -23.48
CA ASP A 2 -45.65 12.52 -22.69
C ASP A 2 -44.18 12.30 -23.11
N PHE A 3 -43.31 12.64 -22.20
CA PHE A 3 -41.96 12.06 -22.09
C PHE A 3 -41.82 11.51 -20.67
N ALA A 4 -42.42 10.37 -20.45
CA ALA A 4 -42.11 9.51 -19.33
C ALA A 4 -42.12 8.10 -19.94
N ASP A 5 -40.91 7.53 -20.14
CA ASP A 5 -40.63 6.11 -20.20
C ASP A 5 -39.23 5.90 -20.80
N ASN A 6 -38.24 5.75 -19.93
CA ASN A 6 -37.08 4.85 -20.08
C ASN A 6 -36.08 5.09 -18.96
N TRP A 7 -36.44 4.64 -17.77
CA TRP A 7 -35.48 4.47 -16.68
C TRP A 7 -35.74 3.14 -15.99
N ASN A 8 -35.24 2.07 -16.60
CA ASN A 8 -35.26 0.70 -16.04
C ASN A 8 -33.86 0.08 -16.03
N GLY A 9 -32.82 0.86 -15.69
CA GLY A 9 -31.45 0.34 -15.59
C GLY A 9 -31.12 -0.25 -14.21
N SER A 10 -31.64 0.33 -13.14
CA SER A 10 -31.30 -0.08 -11.76
C SER A 10 -31.91 -1.41 -11.32
N GLY A 11 -33.08 -1.79 -11.86
CA GLY A 11 -33.73 -3.06 -11.55
C GLY A 11 -32.96 -4.28 -12.03
N ASN A 12 -32.32 -4.18 -13.20
CA ASN A 12 -31.63 -5.31 -13.82
C ASN A 12 -30.30 -5.68 -13.14
N TYR A 13 -29.66 -4.75 -12.43
CA TYR A 13 -28.39 -5.02 -11.77
C TYR A 13 -28.60 -5.63 -10.38
N LYS A 14 -29.56 -5.12 -9.61
CA LYS A 14 -29.98 -5.74 -8.32
C LYS A 14 -30.47 -7.19 -8.53
N GLU A 15 -31.18 -7.47 -9.63
CA GLU A 15 -31.54 -8.83 -10.01
C GLU A 15 -30.32 -9.67 -10.39
N LYS A 16 -29.37 -9.15 -11.19
CA LYS A 16 -28.15 -9.88 -11.57
C LYS A 16 -27.23 -10.18 -10.39
N VAL A 17 -27.10 -9.27 -9.42
CA VAL A 17 -26.34 -9.51 -8.18
C VAL A 17 -27.06 -10.53 -7.29
N SER A 18 -28.38 -10.42 -7.15
CA SER A 18 -29.20 -11.38 -6.40
C SER A 18 -29.21 -12.77 -7.08
N GLU A 19 -29.25 -12.85 -8.41
CA GLU A 19 -29.14 -14.11 -9.14
C GLU A 19 -27.75 -14.75 -9.04
N ARG A 20 -26.66 -13.97 -9.02
CA ARG A 20 -25.32 -14.49 -8.74
C ARG A 20 -25.19 -15.01 -7.31
N THR A 21 -25.77 -14.32 -6.34
CA THR A 21 -25.76 -14.73 -4.91
C THR A 21 -26.59 -15.99 -4.68
N LEU A 22 -27.66 -16.21 -5.45
CA LEU A 22 -28.56 -17.38 -5.31
C LEU A 22 -28.05 -18.66 -6.03
N GLN A 23 -27.02 -18.58 -6.88
CA GLN A 23 -26.45 -19.74 -7.58
C GLN A 23 -25.21 -20.34 -6.90
N MET A 24 -24.78 -19.82 -5.75
CA MET A 24 -23.61 -20.32 -5.04
C MET A 24 -23.97 -21.41 -4.04
N ASN A 25 -23.50 -22.62 -4.28
CA ASN A 25 -23.59 -23.76 -3.36
C ASN A 25 -22.79 -23.52 -2.06
N GLU A 26 -23.25 -24.10 -0.96
CA GLU A 26 -22.90 -23.90 0.47
C GLU A 26 -21.42 -24.12 0.88
N THR A 27 -20.44 -24.00 -0.03
CA THR A 27 -19.00 -24.16 0.27
C THR A 27 -18.08 -23.20 -0.51
N GLN A 28 -18.60 -22.08 -1.04
CA GLN A 28 -17.75 -21.07 -1.67
C GLN A 28 -17.58 -19.86 -0.75
N THR A 29 -16.34 -19.45 -0.56
CA THR A 29 -15.95 -18.15 -0.01
C THR A 29 -16.78 -17.05 -0.69
N PHE A 30 -17.39 -16.20 0.12
CA PHE A 30 -18.20 -15.08 -0.34
C PHE A 30 -17.27 -14.07 -1.02
N GLU A 31 -17.14 -14.12 -2.35
CA GLU A 31 -16.42 -13.08 -3.07
C GLU A 31 -17.22 -11.78 -3.03
N GLN A 32 -16.60 -10.74 -2.48
CA GLN A 32 -17.18 -9.39 -2.41
C GLN A 32 -17.33 -8.85 -3.84
N PRO A 33 -18.57 -8.49 -4.29
CA PRO A 33 -18.82 -8.08 -5.68
C PRO A 33 -18.28 -6.68 -6.00
N TYR A 34 -17.87 -5.92 -4.98
CA TYR A 34 -17.40 -4.56 -5.06
C TYR A 34 -15.96 -4.45 -4.54
N VAL A 35 -15.22 -3.50 -5.08
CA VAL A 35 -13.97 -3.03 -4.48
C VAL A 35 -14.30 -1.94 -3.47
N PHE A 36 -13.77 -2.07 -2.26
CA PHE A 36 -13.86 -1.07 -1.23
C PHE A 36 -12.49 -0.41 -1.06
N GLY A 37 -12.37 0.85 -1.46
CA GLY A 37 -11.20 1.69 -1.23
C GLY A 37 -11.39 2.57 0.00
N LEU A 38 -10.38 2.63 0.85
CA LEU A 38 -10.39 3.40 2.08
C LEU A 38 -9.13 4.28 2.13
N ASP A 39 -9.35 5.57 2.06
CA ASP A 39 -8.33 6.59 2.31
C ASP A 39 -8.36 6.98 3.78
N ILE A 40 -7.26 6.70 4.49
CA ILE A 40 -7.12 6.95 5.93
C ILE A 40 -6.27 8.20 6.13
N GLY A 41 -6.85 9.35 5.80
CA GLY A 41 -6.17 10.64 5.89
C GLY A 41 -6.08 11.21 7.32
N THR A 42 -5.21 12.18 7.51
CA THR A 42 -4.99 12.84 8.81
C THR A 42 -6.26 13.47 9.38
N ARG A 43 -7.13 13.99 8.52
CA ARG A 43 -8.37 14.67 8.91
C ARG A 43 -9.60 13.81 8.70
N ASN A 44 -9.72 13.22 7.54
CA ASN A 44 -10.88 12.48 7.09
C ASN A 44 -10.51 11.04 6.80
N VAL A 45 -11.45 10.14 7.04
CA VAL A 45 -11.46 8.81 6.46
C VAL A 45 -12.52 8.80 5.37
N VAL A 46 -12.11 8.48 4.14
CA VAL A 46 -12.99 8.45 2.98
C VAL A 46 -13.12 7.02 2.48
N GLY A 47 -14.32 6.48 2.53
CA GLY A 47 -14.63 5.17 1.98
C GLY A 47 -15.35 5.30 0.65
N THR A 48 -14.89 4.57 -0.35
CA THR A 48 -15.48 4.51 -1.69
C THR A 48 -15.70 3.05 -2.06
N VAL A 49 -16.90 2.72 -2.50
CA VAL A 49 -17.26 1.36 -2.96
C VAL A 49 -17.69 1.44 -4.41
N GLY A 50 -17.13 0.56 -5.24
CA GLY A 50 -17.44 0.55 -6.65
C GLY A 50 -16.98 -0.71 -7.35
N TYR A 51 -17.17 -0.75 -8.67
CA TYR A 51 -16.73 -1.84 -9.53
C TYR A 51 -16.33 -1.32 -10.91
N LYS A 52 -15.53 -2.10 -11.63
CA LYS A 52 -15.09 -1.77 -12.99
C LYS A 52 -15.99 -2.48 -14.01
N GLU A 53 -16.57 -1.73 -14.95
CA GLU A 53 -17.30 -2.26 -16.09
C GLU A 53 -16.65 -1.75 -17.39
N GLY A 54 -15.94 -2.62 -18.10
CA GLY A 54 -15.13 -2.22 -19.24
C GLY A 54 -13.98 -1.28 -18.82
N ASN A 55 -13.96 -0.07 -19.36
CA ASN A 55 -12.98 0.96 -19.01
C ASN A 55 -13.49 1.96 -17.95
N GLU A 56 -14.77 1.91 -17.59
CA GLU A 56 -15.35 2.82 -16.63
C GLU A 56 -15.30 2.23 -15.21
N PHE A 57 -15.04 3.08 -14.23
CA PHE A 57 -15.20 2.75 -12.82
C PHE A 57 -16.50 3.33 -12.32
N ILE A 58 -17.37 2.49 -11.77
CA ILE A 58 -18.69 2.87 -11.27
C ILE A 58 -18.64 2.93 -9.75
N VAL A 59 -18.80 4.13 -9.19
CA VAL A 59 -18.90 4.35 -7.74
C VAL A 59 -20.36 4.16 -7.32
N VAL A 60 -20.62 3.16 -6.51
CA VAL A 60 -21.97 2.84 -6.00
C VAL A 60 -22.26 3.50 -4.66
N ALA A 61 -21.25 3.70 -3.83
CA ALA A 61 -21.40 4.37 -2.54
C ALA A 61 -20.11 5.08 -2.14
N GLN A 62 -20.28 6.20 -1.42
CA GLN A 62 -19.18 6.92 -0.81
C GLN A 62 -19.60 7.49 0.54
N TYR A 63 -18.67 7.50 1.49
CA TYR A 63 -18.90 8.09 2.80
C TYR A 63 -17.63 8.71 3.34
N VAL A 64 -17.75 9.93 3.87
CA VAL A 64 -16.65 10.70 4.45
C VAL A 64 -16.93 10.93 5.93
N MET A 65 -15.96 10.60 6.78
CA MET A 65 -16.05 10.85 8.21
C MET A 65 -14.78 11.54 8.71
N GLN A 66 -14.95 12.59 9.50
CA GLN A 66 -13.84 13.29 10.15
C GLN A 66 -13.46 12.62 11.46
N HIS A 67 -12.16 12.63 11.78
CA HIS A 67 -11.71 12.28 13.11
C HIS A 67 -12.22 13.29 14.14
N GLU A 68 -12.84 12.80 15.22
CA GLU A 68 -13.31 13.66 16.33
C GLU A 68 -12.15 14.34 17.07
N THR A 69 -10.98 13.73 17.04
CA THR A 69 -9.76 14.18 17.70
C THR A 69 -8.56 13.98 16.78
N ARG A 70 -7.41 14.56 17.13
CA ARG A 70 -6.14 14.33 16.40
C ARG A 70 -5.62 12.90 16.63
N ALA A 71 -6.35 11.90 16.14
CA ALA A 71 -5.96 10.49 16.20
C ALA A 71 -4.85 10.14 15.19
N MET A 72 -4.68 10.99 14.17
CA MET A 72 -3.58 10.96 13.21
C MET A 72 -2.83 12.29 13.21
N ILE A 73 -1.52 12.23 12.96
CA ILE A 73 -0.64 13.40 12.86
C ILE A 73 0.34 13.14 11.70
N ASP A 74 0.44 14.08 10.78
CA ASP A 74 1.37 14.03 9.63
C ASP A 74 1.30 12.70 8.86
N GLY A 75 0.10 12.19 8.60
CA GLY A 75 -0.12 10.94 7.88
C GLY A 75 0.16 9.67 8.70
N GLN A 76 0.39 9.75 10.02
CA GLN A 76 0.66 8.61 10.88
C GLN A 76 -0.45 8.40 11.92
N ILE A 77 -0.80 7.14 12.16
CA ILE A 77 -1.76 6.76 13.21
C ILE A 77 -1.10 6.86 14.57
N HIS A 78 -1.63 7.73 15.44
CA HIS A 78 -1.20 7.87 16.84
C HIS A 78 -2.14 7.16 17.81
N ASP A 79 -3.41 6.97 17.44
CA ASP A 79 -4.41 6.26 18.25
C ASP A 79 -5.17 5.27 17.36
N ILE A 80 -4.66 4.02 17.34
CA ILE A 80 -5.22 2.94 16.52
C ILE A 80 -6.69 2.69 16.87
N GLY A 81 -7.05 2.74 18.17
CA GLY A 81 -8.41 2.48 18.62
C GLY A 81 -9.42 3.51 18.13
N ARG A 82 -9.03 4.78 18.07
CA ARG A 82 -9.90 5.84 17.57
C ARG A 82 -10.03 5.81 16.05
N VAL A 83 -8.92 5.59 15.35
CA VAL A 83 -8.94 5.44 13.89
C VAL A 83 -9.77 4.22 13.49
N GLY A 84 -9.59 3.06 14.16
CA GLY A 84 -10.38 1.86 13.92
C GLY A 84 -11.90 2.08 14.10
N LYS A 85 -12.33 2.86 15.09
CA LYS A 85 -13.74 3.22 15.26
C LYS A 85 -14.28 4.07 14.12
N VAL A 86 -13.50 5.04 13.62
CA VAL A 86 -13.89 5.86 12.46
C VAL A 86 -14.04 4.98 11.23
N ILE A 87 -13.07 4.07 10.99
CA ILE A 87 -13.13 3.10 9.89
C ILE A 87 -14.38 2.20 10.02
N GLN A 88 -14.67 1.71 11.22
CA GLN A 88 -15.86 0.91 11.47
C GLN A 88 -17.14 1.67 11.13
N THR A 89 -17.25 2.93 11.52
CA THR A 89 -18.42 3.75 11.20
C THR A 89 -18.55 3.97 9.68
N VAL A 90 -17.45 4.26 8.99
CA VAL A 90 -17.43 4.41 7.53
C VAL A 90 -17.91 3.12 6.86
N LYS A 91 -17.40 1.96 7.29
CA LYS A 91 -17.82 0.65 6.82
C LYS A 91 -19.32 0.44 7.01
N GLU A 92 -19.83 0.63 8.23
CA GLU A 92 -21.24 0.42 8.58
C GLU A 92 -22.20 1.30 7.76
N GLU A 93 -21.81 2.57 7.49
CA GLU A 93 -22.61 3.47 6.66
C GLU A 93 -22.61 3.06 5.18
N LEU A 94 -21.46 2.59 4.67
CA LEU A 94 -21.37 2.07 3.30
C LEU A 94 -22.16 0.76 3.15
N GLU A 95 -22.05 -0.18 4.09
CA GLU A 95 -22.82 -1.43 4.09
C GLU A 95 -24.34 -1.20 4.07
N LYS A 96 -24.82 -0.15 4.78
CA LYS A 96 -26.23 0.26 4.74
C LYS A 96 -26.65 0.78 3.35
N GLN A 97 -25.75 1.50 2.66
CA GLN A 97 -26.04 2.07 1.33
C GLN A 97 -26.08 0.98 0.25
N ILE A 98 -25.16 0.01 0.31
CA ILE A 98 -25.02 -1.04 -0.71
C ILE A 98 -25.80 -2.33 -0.37
N GLU A 99 -26.35 -2.43 0.83
CA GLU A 99 -27.04 -3.63 1.36
C GLU A 99 -26.20 -4.93 1.26
N CYS A 100 -24.87 -4.81 1.40
CA CYS A 100 -23.92 -5.91 1.27
C CYS A 100 -22.82 -5.77 2.34
N PRO A 101 -22.41 -6.86 3.01
CA PRO A 101 -21.30 -6.79 3.95
C PRO A 101 -19.98 -6.56 3.24
N LEU A 102 -19.11 -5.76 3.85
CA LEU A 102 -17.75 -5.48 3.43
C LEU A 102 -16.78 -6.24 4.34
N THR A 103 -15.98 -7.11 3.78
CA THR A 103 -15.01 -7.94 4.50
C THR A 103 -13.57 -7.59 4.15
N GLU A 104 -13.35 -7.12 2.93
CA GLU A 104 -12.04 -6.75 2.41
C GLU A 104 -11.99 -5.28 2.03
N VAL A 105 -10.80 -4.68 2.14
CA VAL A 105 -10.58 -3.26 1.84
C VAL A 105 -9.23 -3.03 1.19
N CYS A 106 -9.20 -2.13 0.21
CA CYS A 106 -7.97 -1.58 -0.36
C CYS A 106 -7.63 -0.28 0.37
N ILE A 107 -6.37 -0.11 0.77
CA ILE A 107 -5.90 1.08 1.47
C ILE A 107 -4.73 1.71 0.74
N ALA A 108 -4.47 2.97 1.02
CA ALA A 108 -3.23 3.63 0.62
C ALA A 108 -2.39 3.97 1.86
N ALA A 109 -1.09 3.95 1.64
CA ALA A 109 -0.12 4.36 2.63
C ALA A 109 0.52 5.68 2.22
N ALA A 110 0.63 6.59 3.18
CA ALA A 110 1.43 7.81 3.11
C ALA A 110 2.34 7.91 4.33
N GLY A 111 3.08 8.98 4.40
CA GLY A 111 3.78 9.34 5.63
C GLY A 111 5.20 9.83 5.42
N ARG A 112 5.65 10.68 6.37
CA ARG A 112 6.95 11.38 6.34
C ARG A 112 8.19 10.49 6.47
N VAL A 113 8.02 9.22 6.76
CA VAL A 113 9.12 8.24 6.91
C VAL A 113 9.30 7.36 5.68
N LEU A 114 8.60 7.69 4.60
CA LEU A 114 8.70 7.02 3.31
C LEU A 114 10.13 7.08 2.78
N LYS A 115 10.68 5.94 2.38
CA LYS A 115 12.00 5.79 1.78
C LYS A 115 11.85 5.30 0.35
N THR A 116 12.45 6.01 -0.59
CA THR A 116 12.44 5.64 -2.00
C THR A 116 13.84 5.25 -2.45
N VAL A 117 13.96 4.13 -3.13
CA VAL A 117 15.22 3.64 -3.72
C VAL A 117 14.98 3.43 -5.20
N THR A 118 15.78 4.11 -6.02
CA THR A 118 15.84 3.86 -7.46
C THR A 118 17.03 2.94 -7.75
N THR A 119 16.80 1.89 -8.51
CA THR A 119 17.82 0.94 -8.92
C THR A 119 17.56 0.44 -10.33
N ASN A 120 18.59 -0.12 -10.96
CA ASN A 120 18.48 -0.87 -12.20
C ASN A 120 18.69 -2.34 -11.89
N VAL A 121 17.99 -3.21 -12.58
CA VAL A 121 18.14 -4.67 -12.50
C VAL A 121 18.13 -5.28 -13.88
N GLU A 122 18.85 -6.38 -14.04
CA GLU A 122 19.06 -7.06 -15.31
C GLU A 122 18.85 -8.57 -15.13
N TYR A 123 18.25 -9.19 -16.15
CA TYR A 123 18.07 -10.63 -16.24
C TYR A 123 18.55 -11.11 -17.60
N GLU A 124 19.51 -12.02 -17.62
CA GLU A 124 20.13 -12.61 -18.81
C GLU A 124 19.53 -13.99 -19.08
N TYR A 125 19.05 -14.22 -20.29
CA TYR A 125 18.55 -15.52 -20.72
C TYR A 125 19.71 -16.40 -21.23
N PRO A 126 19.63 -17.73 -21.05
CA PRO A 126 20.64 -18.66 -21.61
C PRO A 126 20.67 -18.67 -23.16
N GLU A 127 19.55 -18.28 -23.81
CA GLU A 127 19.39 -18.16 -25.25
C GLU A 127 18.30 -17.12 -25.54
N GLU A 128 18.28 -16.59 -26.76
CA GLU A 128 17.27 -15.61 -27.18
C GLU A 128 15.84 -16.14 -26.94
N THR A 129 15.11 -15.49 -26.06
CA THR A 129 13.81 -15.95 -25.54
C THR A 129 12.74 -14.90 -25.79
N VAL A 130 11.49 -15.33 -25.99
CA VAL A 130 10.32 -14.42 -26.03
C VAL A 130 9.94 -14.06 -24.60
N VAL A 131 9.98 -12.76 -24.30
CA VAL A 131 9.67 -12.23 -22.96
C VAL A 131 8.20 -12.45 -22.65
N THR A 132 7.92 -13.05 -21.52
CA THR A 132 6.57 -13.30 -20.99
C THR A 132 6.22 -12.34 -19.87
N LYS A 133 4.95 -12.30 -19.47
CA LYS A 133 4.53 -11.57 -18.25
C LYS A 133 5.22 -12.10 -16.99
N GLU A 134 5.48 -13.40 -16.93
CA GLU A 134 6.17 -14.03 -15.79
C GLU A 134 7.62 -13.59 -15.70
N ASP A 135 8.28 -13.35 -16.84
CA ASP A 135 9.65 -12.85 -16.88
C ASP A 135 9.73 -11.40 -16.40
N ILE A 136 8.79 -10.55 -16.85
CA ILE A 136 8.66 -9.16 -16.39
C ILE A 136 8.45 -9.13 -14.89
N HIS A 137 7.51 -9.95 -14.41
CA HIS A 137 7.25 -10.06 -12.97
C HIS A 137 8.48 -10.54 -12.17
N THR A 138 9.25 -11.47 -12.72
CA THR A 138 10.50 -11.91 -12.11
C THR A 138 11.53 -10.78 -12.06
N LEU A 139 11.59 -9.96 -13.09
CA LEU A 139 12.47 -8.79 -13.16
C LEU A 139 12.09 -7.76 -12.08
N ASP A 140 10.78 -7.44 -11.95
CA ASP A 140 10.25 -6.56 -10.89
C ASP A 140 10.67 -7.05 -9.49
N LEU A 141 10.58 -8.38 -9.25
CA LEU A 141 10.99 -8.98 -7.98
C LEU A 141 12.48 -8.79 -7.67
N LEU A 142 13.33 -9.03 -8.67
CA LEU A 142 14.77 -8.82 -8.54
C LEU A 142 15.07 -7.34 -8.25
N GLY A 143 14.33 -6.43 -8.87
CA GLY A 143 14.42 -4.99 -8.62
C GLY A 143 14.06 -4.61 -7.19
N ILE A 144 12.96 -5.15 -6.67
CA ILE A 144 12.51 -4.94 -5.28
C ILE A 144 13.54 -5.49 -4.29
N GLU A 145 14.04 -6.72 -4.50
CA GLU A 145 15.06 -7.35 -3.64
C GLU A 145 16.36 -6.53 -3.61
N LYS A 146 16.83 -6.09 -4.78
CA LYS A 146 18.02 -5.24 -4.89
C LYS A 146 17.83 -3.91 -4.16
N ALA A 147 16.67 -3.26 -4.35
CA ALA A 147 16.34 -2.00 -3.67
C ALA A 147 16.30 -2.19 -2.14
N GLN A 148 15.73 -3.29 -1.66
CA GLN A 148 15.70 -3.62 -0.23
C GLN A 148 17.12 -3.83 0.34
N SER A 149 18.00 -4.48 -0.41
CA SER A 149 19.39 -4.67 -0.02
C SER A 149 20.15 -3.35 0.06
N LEU A 150 19.97 -2.47 -0.94
CA LEU A 150 20.54 -1.13 -0.96
C LEU A 150 20.03 -0.25 0.19
N LEU A 151 18.73 -0.41 0.55
CA LEU A 151 18.15 0.31 1.68
C LEU A 151 18.78 -0.16 3.01
N LYS A 152 18.98 -1.46 3.20
CA LYS A 152 19.63 -2.03 4.39
C LYS A 152 21.08 -1.55 4.54
N GLU A 153 21.84 -1.50 3.45
CA GLU A 153 23.23 -1.01 3.47
C GLU A 153 23.35 0.47 3.86
N LYS A 154 22.39 1.30 3.43
CA LYS A 154 22.39 2.75 3.69
C LYS A 154 21.83 3.13 5.07
N ASN A 155 21.01 2.28 5.67
CA ASN A 155 20.35 2.56 6.94
C ASN A 155 20.90 1.66 8.05
N ASP A 156 21.72 2.25 8.92
CA ASP A 156 22.17 1.63 10.18
C ASP A 156 21.07 1.71 11.28
N THR A 157 19.81 1.52 10.88
CA THR A 157 18.65 1.62 11.77
C THR A 157 18.13 0.24 12.16
N ARG A 158 17.64 0.14 13.39
CA ARG A 158 16.98 -1.08 13.91
C ARG A 158 15.59 -1.33 13.32
N TYR A 159 15.09 -0.42 12.48
CA TYR A 159 13.76 -0.53 11.88
C TYR A 159 13.79 -1.48 10.70
N LYS A 160 12.83 -2.40 10.67
CA LYS A 160 12.49 -3.15 9.47
C LYS A 160 11.67 -2.25 8.55
N PHE A 161 11.88 -2.39 7.24
CA PHE A 161 11.16 -1.65 6.22
C PHE A 161 10.43 -2.62 5.31
N TYR A 162 9.17 -2.33 5.02
CA TYR A 162 8.35 -3.08 4.06
C TYR A 162 8.22 -2.31 2.76
N CYS A 163 8.34 -3.02 1.64
CA CYS A 163 7.96 -2.47 0.35
C CYS A 163 6.45 -2.25 0.33
N VAL A 164 6.03 -1.03 0.05
CA VAL A 164 4.61 -0.64 0.00
C VAL A 164 4.14 -0.30 -1.39
N GLY A 165 5.07 -0.19 -2.34
CA GLY A 165 4.78 0.00 -3.75
C GLY A 165 6.05 0.16 -4.57
N TYR A 166 5.92 -0.02 -5.88
CA TYR A 166 6.99 0.21 -6.83
C TYR A 166 6.42 0.75 -8.14
N SER A 167 7.31 1.30 -8.96
CA SER A 167 6.98 1.75 -10.31
C SER A 167 8.18 1.53 -11.21
N VAL A 168 7.95 0.91 -12.37
CA VAL A 168 9.00 0.78 -13.38
C VAL A 168 9.10 2.07 -14.16
N VAL A 169 10.30 2.63 -14.21
CA VAL A 169 10.58 3.89 -14.91
C VAL A 169 10.82 3.62 -16.39
N LYS A 170 11.61 2.58 -16.70
CA LYS A 170 11.95 2.17 -18.08
C LYS A 170 12.24 0.68 -18.13
N TYR A 171 11.83 0.08 -19.25
CA TYR A 171 12.27 -1.25 -19.65
C TYR A 171 13.34 -1.16 -20.73
N TYR A 172 14.20 -2.16 -20.78
CA TYR A 172 15.23 -2.30 -21.81
C TYR A 172 15.23 -3.73 -22.36
N LEU A 173 15.39 -3.85 -23.68
CA LEU A 173 15.67 -5.10 -24.39
C LEU A 173 17.05 -4.97 -25.04
N ASN A 174 18.00 -5.81 -24.65
CA ASN A 174 19.36 -5.76 -25.20
C ASN A 174 19.94 -4.33 -25.21
N GLU A 175 19.78 -3.60 -24.09
CA GLU A 175 20.21 -2.20 -23.86
C GLU A 175 19.35 -1.12 -24.56
N GLU A 176 18.37 -1.46 -25.41
CA GLU A 176 17.49 -0.49 -26.05
C GLU A 176 16.21 -0.25 -25.21
N VAL A 177 15.78 1.02 -25.12
CA VAL A 177 14.60 1.43 -24.31
C VAL A 177 13.30 1.06 -25.01
N TYR A 178 12.40 0.42 -24.24
CA TYR A 178 11.05 0.06 -24.68
C TYR A 178 10.01 0.51 -23.62
N SER A 179 8.81 0.81 -24.08
CA SER A 179 7.66 1.07 -23.18
C SER A 179 6.98 -0.21 -22.70
N ASN A 180 7.04 -1.28 -23.49
CA ASN A 180 6.55 -2.61 -23.16
C ASN A 180 7.45 -3.64 -23.83
N ILE A 181 7.88 -4.63 -23.07
CA ILE A 181 8.79 -5.69 -23.53
C ILE A 181 8.09 -7.04 -23.74
N GLU A 182 6.83 -7.19 -23.33
CA GLU A 182 6.08 -8.43 -23.48
C GLU A 182 5.96 -8.83 -24.95
N GLY A 183 6.23 -10.10 -25.26
CA GLY A 183 6.13 -10.67 -26.59
C GLY A 183 7.31 -10.40 -27.51
N HIS A 184 8.26 -9.56 -27.11
CA HIS A 184 9.51 -9.33 -27.83
C HIS A 184 10.54 -10.40 -27.52
N LYS A 185 11.51 -10.60 -28.42
CA LYS A 185 12.65 -11.49 -28.20
C LYS A 185 13.84 -10.71 -27.67
N ALA A 186 14.50 -11.27 -26.67
CA ALA A 186 15.70 -10.70 -26.09
C ALA A 186 16.66 -11.78 -25.58
N GLU A 187 17.94 -11.45 -25.50
CA GLU A 187 18.95 -12.17 -24.74
C GLU A 187 19.06 -11.60 -23.32
N VAL A 188 18.85 -10.29 -23.18
CA VAL A 188 18.90 -9.57 -21.91
C VAL A 188 17.69 -8.65 -21.78
N ILE A 189 17.03 -8.72 -20.64
CA ILE A 189 16.02 -7.74 -20.24
C ILE A 189 16.52 -6.98 -18.99
N SER A 190 16.25 -5.70 -18.94
CA SER A 190 16.54 -4.92 -17.73
C SER A 190 15.51 -3.82 -17.51
N GLU A 191 15.47 -3.29 -16.30
CA GLU A 191 14.58 -2.20 -15.94
C GLU A 191 15.22 -1.21 -14.96
N ASP A 192 14.80 0.04 -15.06
CA ASP A 192 14.95 1.02 -14.01
C ASP A 192 13.67 1.03 -13.17
N ILE A 193 13.79 0.76 -11.89
CA ILE A 193 12.65 0.64 -10.97
C ILE A 193 12.82 1.57 -9.77
N ILE A 194 11.71 2.19 -9.35
CA ILE A 194 11.58 2.92 -8.10
C ILE A 194 10.80 2.06 -7.13
N VAL A 195 11.40 1.76 -5.99
CA VAL A 195 10.78 0.98 -4.93
C VAL A 195 10.64 1.84 -3.69
N THR A 196 9.46 1.81 -3.08
CA THR A 196 9.12 2.62 -1.93
C THR A 196 8.87 1.76 -0.71
N PHE A 197 9.41 2.19 0.40
CA PHE A 197 9.42 1.46 1.66
C PHE A 197 8.86 2.32 2.80
N LEU A 198 8.12 1.69 3.71
CA LEU A 198 7.70 2.26 4.99
C LEU A 198 8.23 1.41 6.15
N PRO A 199 8.45 2.03 7.32
CA PRO A 199 8.76 1.29 8.54
C PRO A 199 7.62 0.33 8.92
N GLU A 200 7.98 -0.79 9.54
CA GLU A 200 7.08 -1.84 10.01
C GLU A 200 5.95 -1.30 10.90
N ASP A 201 6.28 -0.45 11.84
CA ASP A 201 5.33 0.13 12.80
C ASP A 201 4.24 0.99 12.13
N VAL A 202 4.54 1.67 11.02
CA VAL A 202 3.56 2.43 10.25
C VAL A 202 2.58 1.49 9.53
N VAL A 203 3.11 0.46 8.89
CA VAL A 203 2.30 -0.56 8.19
C VAL A 203 1.42 -1.32 9.19
N ASP A 204 1.99 -1.75 10.31
CA ASP A 204 1.26 -2.46 11.37
C ASP A 204 0.16 -1.60 11.99
N GLY A 205 0.39 -0.30 12.12
CA GLY A 205 -0.62 0.66 12.58
C GLY A 205 -1.84 0.69 11.66
N LEU A 206 -1.62 0.76 10.34
CA LEU A 206 -2.69 0.74 9.33
C LEU A 206 -3.47 -0.59 9.37
N TYR A 207 -2.77 -1.72 9.31
CA TYR A 207 -3.40 -3.05 9.37
C TYR A 207 -4.19 -3.25 10.66
N SER A 208 -3.64 -2.80 11.80
CA SER A 208 -4.30 -2.92 13.10
C SER A 208 -5.57 -2.09 13.19
N ALA A 209 -5.58 -0.88 12.64
CA ALA A 209 -6.77 -0.03 12.61
C ALA A 209 -7.88 -0.63 11.72
N VAL A 210 -7.49 -1.17 10.56
CA VAL A 210 -8.40 -1.87 9.62
C VAL A 210 -8.98 -3.13 10.27
N ALA A 211 -8.14 -3.96 10.90
CA ALA A 211 -8.56 -5.18 11.57
C ALA A 211 -9.55 -4.92 12.74
N GLN A 212 -9.42 -3.79 13.46
CA GLN A 212 -10.38 -3.40 14.49
C GLN A 212 -11.78 -3.12 13.94
N ALA A 213 -11.90 -2.72 12.67
CA ALA A 213 -13.17 -2.55 11.98
C ALA A 213 -13.73 -3.88 11.42
N GLY A 214 -13.06 -5.01 11.67
CA GLY A 214 -13.43 -6.32 11.14
C GLY A 214 -13.26 -6.40 9.62
N LEU A 215 -12.20 -5.77 9.10
CA LEU A 215 -11.84 -5.78 7.69
C LEU A 215 -10.46 -6.42 7.51
N GLU A 216 -10.27 -7.06 6.36
CA GLU A 216 -8.98 -7.55 5.89
C GLU A 216 -8.45 -6.66 4.76
N VAL A 217 -7.14 -6.43 4.73
CA VAL A 217 -6.53 -5.62 3.67
C VAL A 217 -6.32 -6.48 2.43
N ALA A 218 -7.09 -6.22 1.39
CA ALA A 218 -6.98 -6.89 0.10
C ALA A 218 -5.83 -6.33 -0.75
N ASN A 219 -5.60 -5.02 -0.69
CA ASN A 219 -4.49 -4.36 -1.39
C ASN A 219 -4.02 -3.13 -0.61
N MET A 220 -2.72 -2.85 -0.68
CA MET A 220 -2.14 -1.62 -0.16
C MET A 220 -1.28 -0.98 -1.23
N THR A 221 -1.61 0.26 -1.59
CA THR A 221 -0.86 1.09 -2.55
C THR A 221 -0.26 2.31 -1.85
N LEU A 222 0.35 3.19 -2.63
CA LEU A 222 0.80 4.52 -2.17
C LEU A 222 -0.23 5.57 -2.58
N GLU A 223 -0.53 6.53 -1.68
CA GLU A 223 -1.42 7.66 -2.01
C GLU A 223 -1.03 8.37 -3.31
N PRO A 224 0.25 8.73 -3.55
CA PRO A 224 0.62 9.37 -4.80
C PRO A 224 0.44 8.48 -6.05
N ILE A 225 0.54 7.14 -5.94
CA ILE A 225 0.23 6.24 -7.06
C ILE A 225 -1.28 6.25 -7.33
N ALA A 226 -2.08 6.07 -6.29
CA ALA A 226 -3.54 6.11 -6.40
C ALA A 226 -4.04 7.43 -7.02
N ALA A 227 -3.50 8.55 -6.55
CA ALA A 227 -3.88 9.86 -7.06
C ALA A 227 -3.51 10.07 -8.54
N ILE A 228 -2.33 9.58 -8.99
CA ILE A 228 -1.91 9.68 -10.40
C ILE A 228 -2.83 8.91 -11.33
N ASP A 229 -3.25 7.71 -10.93
CA ASP A 229 -4.08 6.85 -11.80
C ASP A 229 -5.40 7.53 -12.19
N VAL A 230 -5.90 8.41 -11.35
CA VAL A 230 -7.09 9.24 -11.63
C VAL A 230 -6.73 10.59 -12.23
N ALA A 231 -5.79 11.32 -11.62
CA ALA A 231 -5.55 12.73 -11.94
C ALA A 231 -4.75 12.95 -13.23
N ILE A 232 -3.94 11.96 -13.65
CA ILE A 232 -3.12 12.06 -14.86
C ILE A 232 -3.42 10.87 -15.78
N PRO A 233 -4.34 11.03 -16.75
CA PRO A 233 -4.61 10.02 -17.77
C PRO A 233 -3.31 9.56 -18.47
N GLU A 234 -3.24 8.28 -18.86
CA GLU A 234 -2.03 7.69 -19.48
C GLU A 234 -1.51 8.49 -20.67
N SER A 235 -2.42 9.05 -21.48
CA SER A 235 -2.07 9.89 -22.64
C SER A 235 -1.24 11.14 -22.28
N PHE A 236 -1.35 11.63 -21.04
CA PHE A 236 -0.60 12.79 -20.56
C PHE A 236 0.64 12.42 -19.75
N ARG A 237 0.82 11.15 -19.36
CA ARG A 237 2.00 10.71 -18.59
C ARG A 237 3.31 10.80 -19.37
N MET A 238 3.25 10.92 -20.70
CA MET A 238 4.40 11.24 -21.53
C MET A 238 4.98 12.64 -21.23
N LEU A 239 4.16 13.54 -20.68
CA LEU A 239 4.58 14.87 -20.30
C LEU A 239 5.24 14.85 -18.92
N ASN A 240 6.14 15.82 -18.70
CA ASN A 240 6.74 16.05 -17.39
C ASN A 240 5.76 16.86 -16.51
N ILE A 241 4.95 16.17 -15.72
CA ILE A 241 3.89 16.72 -14.88
C ILE A 241 4.17 16.38 -13.42
N ALA A 242 4.00 17.35 -12.51
CA ALA A 242 3.92 17.08 -11.08
C ALA A 242 2.46 16.95 -10.65
N LEU A 243 2.16 15.97 -9.81
CA LEU A 243 0.93 15.89 -9.05
C LEU A 243 1.24 16.21 -7.60
N VAL A 244 0.45 17.08 -6.99
CA VAL A 244 0.56 17.46 -5.58
C VAL A 244 -0.78 17.16 -4.90
N ASP A 245 -0.81 16.19 -4.01
CA ASP A 245 -1.96 15.93 -3.15
C ASP A 245 -1.76 16.68 -1.83
N VAL A 246 -2.57 17.70 -1.62
CA VAL A 246 -2.50 18.56 -0.43
C VAL A 246 -3.56 18.12 0.57
N GLY A 247 -3.15 17.32 1.52
CA GLY A 247 -3.99 16.83 2.60
C GLY A 247 -4.14 17.81 3.76
N ALA A 248 -4.44 17.27 4.93
CA ALA A 248 -4.47 18.03 6.18
C ALA A 248 -3.08 18.09 6.84
N GLY A 249 -2.38 16.96 6.96
CA GLY A 249 -1.07 16.86 7.61
C GLY A 249 0.11 16.79 6.66
N THR A 250 -0.08 16.30 5.43
CA THR A 250 0.98 16.08 4.45
C THR A 250 0.62 16.64 3.08
N SER A 251 1.65 16.99 2.31
CA SER A 251 1.53 17.22 0.86
C SER A 251 2.39 16.20 0.15
N ASP A 252 1.75 15.30 -0.59
CA ASP A 252 2.38 14.22 -1.33
C ASP A 252 2.62 14.64 -2.78
N ILE A 253 3.82 14.37 -3.27
CA ILE A 253 4.28 14.86 -4.57
C ILE A 253 4.76 13.67 -5.40
N SER A 254 4.30 13.62 -6.64
CA SER A 254 4.79 12.68 -7.63
C SER A 254 5.09 13.40 -8.95
N VAL A 255 6.06 12.88 -9.70
CA VAL A 255 6.48 13.46 -10.98
C VAL A 255 6.42 12.38 -12.04
N THR A 256 5.71 12.68 -13.15
CA THR A 256 5.65 11.83 -14.34
C THR A 256 6.56 12.38 -15.43
N LYS A 257 7.10 11.50 -16.24
CA LYS A 257 7.87 11.84 -17.44
C LYS A 257 8.03 10.59 -18.31
N ASP A 258 8.02 10.76 -19.61
CA ASP A 258 8.26 9.69 -20.61
C ASP A 258 7.34 8.45 -20.39
N GLY A 259 6.11 8.67 -19.96
CA GLY A 259 5.10 7.63 -19.74
C GLY A 259 5.10 7.00 -18.34
N SER A 260 6.08 7.31 -17.50
CA SER A 260 6.27 6.69 -16.19
C SER A 260 6.34 7.69 -15.05
N ILE A 261 6.16 7.20 -13.84
CA ILE A 261 6.45 7.96 -12.64
C ILE A 261 7.94 7.88 -12.38
N ILE A 262 8.61 9.03 -12.30
CA ILE A 262 10.06 9.09 -12.15
C ILE A 262 10.51 9.40 -10.72
N ALA A 263 9.64 9.94 -9.88
CA ALA A 263 9.96 10.25 -8.49
C ALA A 263 8.71 10.43 -7.63
N TYR A 264 8.87 10.14 -6.34
CA TYR A 264 7.93 10.45 -5.27
C TYR A 264 8.60 11.26 -4.17
N GLY A 265 7.84 12.12 -3.51
CA GLY A 265 8.29 12.86 -2.36
C GLY A 265 7.11 13.31 -1.52
N MET A 266 7.38 13.71 -0.29
CA MET A 266 6.39 14.22 0.64
C MET A 266 6.99 15.33 1.48
N ILE A 267 6.18 16.29 1.87
CA ILE A 267 6.49 17.32 2.85
C ILE A 267 5.43 17.32 3.96
N PRO A 268 5.83 17.45 5.23
CA PRO A 268 4.91 17.51 6.37
C PRO A 268 4.42 18.96 6.59
N LEU A 269 3.90 19.58 5.54
CA LEU A 269 3.31 20.92 5.53
C LEU A 269 2.03 20.87 4.70
N ALA A 270 0.87 21.07 5.34
CA ALA A 270 -0.42 20.98 4.69
C ALA A 270 -1.49 21.81 5.43
N GLY A 271 -2.75 21.47 5.29
CA GLY A 271 -3.87 22.29 5.77
C GLY A 271 -3.91 22.54 7.29
N ASP A 272 -3.30 21.67 8.11
CA ASP A 272 -3.31 21.79 9.58
C ASP A 272 -2.45 22.95 10.08
N GLU A 273 -1.37 23.30 9.37
CA GLU A 273 -0.55 24.49 9.69
C GLU A 273 -1.40 25.77 9.68
N LEU A 274 -2.31 25.88 8.71
CA LEU A 274 -3.23 27.02 8.60
C LEU A 274 -4.26 26.99 9.73
N THR A 275 -4.79 25.82 10.04
CA THR A 275 -5.77 25.65 11.12
C THR A 275 -5.16 25.99 12.46
N GLU A 276 -3.92 25.58 12.73
CA GLU A 276 -3.21 25.94 13.97
C GLU A 276 -2.95 27.45 14.08
N LEU A 277 -2.63 28.12 12.98
CA LEU A 277 -2.50 29.58 12.96
C LEU A 277 -3.84 30.26 13.31
N ILE A 278 -4.95 29.78 12.73
CA ILE A 278 -6.30 30.28 13.00
C ILE A 278 -6.68 30.05 14.48
N VAL A 279 -6.39 28.87 15.06
CA VAL A 279 -6.59 28.56 16.49
C VAL A 279 -5.91 29.62 17.36
N GLN A 280 -4.65 29.90 17.08
CA GLN A 280 -3.84 30.83 17.86
C GLN A 280 -4.29 32.29 17.72
N HIS A 281 -4.66 32.69 16.51
CA HIS A 281 -5.05 34.08 16.21
C HIS A 281 -6.43 34.44 16.76
N TYR A 282 -7.43 33.57 16.52
CA TYR A 282 -8.81 33.82 16.92
C TYR A 282 -9.18 33.21 18.29
N LEU A 283 -8.26 32.54 18.96
CA LEU A 283 -8.47 31.91 20.27
C LEU A 283 -9.67 30.97 20.28
N VAL A 284 -9.74 30.09 19.30
CA VAL A 284 -10.80 29.09 19.13
C VAL A 284 -10.25 27.67 19.24
N ASP A 285 -11.13 26.68 19.43
CA ASP A 285 -10.73 25.28 19.31
C ASP A 285 -10.44 24.90 17.87
N PHE A 286 -9.78 23.75 17.69
CA PHE A 286 -9.33 23.30 16.38
C PHE A 286 -10.48 23.06 15.40
N GLN A 287 -11.62 22.53 15.85
CA GLN A 287 -12.80 22.30 15.00
C GLN A 287 -13.43 23.63 14.54
N THR A 288 -13.48 24.60 15.43
CA THR A 288 -13.96 25.95 15.08
C THR A 288 -13.01 26.64 14.09
N ALA A 289 -11.69 26.51 14.27
CA ALA A 289 -10.68 27.02 13.34
C ALA A 289 -10.80 26.37 11.96
N GLU A 290 -11.04 25.06 11.91
CA GLU A 290 -11.27 24.33 10.65
C GLU A 290 -12.53 24.85 9.94
N ARG A 291 -13.63 25.08 10.67
CA ARG A 291 -14.84 25.69 10.09
C ARG A 291 -14.58 27.09 9.55
N ILE A 292 -13.79 27.91 10.25
CA ILE A 292 -13.40 29.25 9.80
C ILE A 292 -12.60 29.13 8.49
N LYS A 293 -11.61 28.24 8.43
CA LYS A 293 -10.81 27.99 7.25
C LYS A 293 -11.67 27.57 6.06
N LEU A 294 -12.53 26.57 6.23
CA LEU A 294 -13.43 26.08 5.17
C LEU A 294 -14.44 27.16 4.74
N ALA A 295 -15.05 27.88 5.69
CA ALA A 295 -15.97 28.97 5.35
C ALA A 295 -15.28 30.10 4.59
N SER A 296 -13.98 30.32 4.79
CA SER A 296 -13.23 31.35 4.07
C SER A 296 -13.13 31.07 2.56
N THR A 297 -13.24 29.80 2.14
CA THR A 297 -13.19 29.43 0.71
C THR A 297 -14.39 29.93 -0.07
N THR A 298 -15.54 30.16 0.58
CA THR A 298 -16.76 30.69 -0.07
C THR A 298 -16.75 32.20 -0.24
N GLY A 299 -15.82 32.90 0.43
CA GLY A 299 -15.73 34.38 0.36
C GLY A 299 -16.78 35.15 1.15
N GLU A 300 -17.60 34.49 1.98
CA GLU A 300 -18.68 35.08 2.76
C GLU A 300 -18.20 35.59 4.14
N MET A 301 -19.13 36.26 4.88
CA MET A 301 -18.92 36.63 6.28
C MET A 301 -18.92 35.39 7.17
N ILE A 302 -17.91 35.25 8.02
CA ILE A 302 -17.70 34.10 8.89
C ILE A 302 -18.04 34.50 10.32
N THR A 303 -18.99 33.78 10.93
CA THR A 303 -19.38 34.00 12.33
C THR A 303 -18.88 32.85 13.21
N TYR A 304 -18.20 33.16 14.30
CA TYR A 304 -17.69 32.20 15.24
C TYR A 304 -17.73 32.73 16.70
N LYS A 305 -17.57 31.85 17.66
CA LYS A 305 -17.38 32.20 19.09
C LYS A 305 -15.95 31.81 19.52
N ASP A 306 -15.30 32.75 20.20
CA ASP A 306 -13.99 32.53 20.78
C ASP A 306 -14.07 31.73 22.10
N ILE A 307 -12.91 31.47 22.74
CA ILE A 307 -12.82 30.75 24.01
C ILE A 307 -13.55 31.45 25.17
N MET A 308 -13.81 32.78 25.04
CA MET A 308 -14.57 33.57 26.00
C MET A 308 -16.07 33.58 25.69
N MET A 309 -16.52 32.78 24.69
CA MET A 309 -17.90 32.72 24.19
C MET A 309 -18.40 34.03 23.59
N ILE A 310 -17.48 34.92 23.18
CA ILE A 310 -17.80 36.16 22.49
C ILE A 310 -18.01 35.83 21.02
N GLU A 311 -19.11 36.35 20.47
CA GLU A 311 -19.43 36.18 19.04
C GLU A 311 -18.69 37.22 18.21
N HIS A 312 -18.02 36.75 17.17
CA HIS A 312 -17.30 37.56 16.18
C HIS A 312 -17.85 37.31 14.79
N SER A 313 -17.75 38.31 13.92
CA SER A 313 -18.09 38.20 12.51
C SER A 313 -16.98 38.88 11.70
N ILE A 314 -16.30 38.10 10.86
CA ILE A 314 -15.16 38.56 10.07
C ILE A 314 -15.36 38.26 8.59
N PRO A 315 -14.84 39.07 7.67
CA PRO A 315 -14.84 38.76 6.25
C PRO A 315 -13.80 37.67 5.93
N ALA A 316 -14.09 36.84 4.94
CA ALA A 316 -13.15 35.81 4.47
C ALA A 316 -11.76 36.36 4.13
N LYS A 317 -11.69 37.59 3.61
CA LYS A 317 -10.44 38.26 3.28
C LYS A 317 -9.49 38.41 4.46
N GLU A 318 -10.00 38.64 5.67
CA GLU A 318 -9.17 38.71 6.88
C GLU A 318 -8.50 37.39 7.18
N VAL A 319 -9.20 36.28 6.95
CA VAL A 319 -8.61 34.93 7.08
C VAL A 319 -7.55 34.70 6.01
N TRP A 320 -7.80 35.11 4.76
CA TRP A 320 -6.82 34.97 3.68
C TRP A 320 -5.51 35.72 3.97
N GLU A 321 -5.60 36.98 4.42
CA GLU A 321 -4.45 37.79 4.81
C GLU A 321 -3.68 37.18 5.99
N LEU A 322 -4.41 36.54 6.93
CA LEU A 322 -3.79 35.84 8.05
C LEU A 322 -2.99 34.61 7.61
N ILE A 323 -3.55 33.79 6.71
CA ILE A 323 -2.95 32.50 6.31
C ILE A 323 -1.91 32.64 5.18
N GLU A 324 -1.90 33.75 4.44
CA GLU A 324 -1.02 33.99 3.29
C GLU A 324 0.47 33.66 3.57
N PRO A 325 1.08 34.07 4.70
CA PRO A 325 2.50 33.78 4.95
C PRO A 325 2.78 32.27 5.11
N VAL A 326 1.82 31.51 5.64
CA VAL A 326 1.95 30.05 5.78
C VAL A 326 1.71 29.38 4.43
N THR A 327 0.76 29.84 3.65
CA THR A 327 0.53 29.37 2.27
C THR A 327 1.76 29.63 1.37
N ASP A 328 2.41 30.79 1.52
CA ASP A 328 3.68 31.08 0.81
C ASP A 328 4.79 30.10 1.21
N LYS A 329 4.92 29.80 2.50
CA LYS A 329 5.89 28.79 2.99
C LYS A 329 5.61 27.40 2.43
N MET A 330 4.32 27.00 2.43
CA MET A 330 3.89 25.69 1.91
C MET A 330 4.21 25.58 0.41
N THR A 331 3.78 26.54 -0.38
CA THR A 331 4.00 26.56 -1.84
C THR A 331 5.47 26.64 -2.21
N THR A 332 6.29 27.35 -1.41
CA THR A 332 7.75 27.36 -1.57
C THR A 332 8.34 25.98 -1.36
N ALA A 333 7.99 25.32 -0.26
CA ALA A 333 8.49 23.97 0.05
C ALA A 333 8.07 22.94 -1.01
N VAL A 334 6.82 23.02 -1.49
CA VAL A 334 6.32 22.17 -2.58
C VAL A 334 7.10 22.40 -3.87
N ALA A 335 7.31 23.67 -4.27
CA ALA A 335 8.03 24.00 -5.48
C ALA A 335 9.51 23.55 -5.42
N GLU A 336 10.17 23.71 -4.28
CA GLU A 336 11.53 23.21 -4.06
C GLU A 336 11.59 21.69 -4.16
N LYS A 337 10.62 20.99 -3.56
CA LYS A 337 10.55 19.53 -3.61
C LYS A 337 10.27 19.02 -5.01
N ILE A 338 9.37 19.64 -5.77
CA ILE A 338 9.12 19.31 -7.18
C ILE A 338 10.43 19.45 -7.99
N LYS A 339 11.16 20.55 -7.82
CA LYS A 339 12.44 20.74 -8.52
C LYS A 339 13.49 19.71 -8.10
N GLU A 340 13.60 19.40 -6.81
CA GLU A 340 14.48 18.33 -6.30
C GLU A 340 14.18 16.98 -6.98
N LEU A 341 12.90 16.59 -6.99
CA LEU A 341 12.43 15.33 -7.57
C LEU A 341 12.60 15.28 -9.10
N ASN A 342 12.61 16.43 -9.76
CA ASN A 342 12.76 16.56 -11.21
C ASN A 342 14.21 16.92 -11.63
N GLY A 343 15.21 16.54 -10.83
CA GLY A 343 16.62 16.76 -11.15
C GLY A 343 17.05 18.23 -11.23
N GLY A 344 16.46 19.10 -10.42
CA GLY A 344 16.73 20.53 -10.37
C GLY A 344 15.99 21.35 -11.45
N GLN A 345 15.17 20.72 -12.27
CA GLN A 345 14.39 21.38 -13.33
C GLN A 345 12.95 21.57 -12.91
N THR A 346 12.29 22.61 -13.45
CA THR A 346 10.84 22.74 -13.31
C THR A 346 10.11 21.74 -14.20
N VAL A 347 8.85 21.44 -13.86
CA VAL A 347 7.96 20.58 -14.65
C VAL A 347 7.22 21.37 -15.74
N SER A 348 6.52 20.70 -16.64
CA SER A 348 5.74 21.34 -17.70
C SER A 348 4.38 21.85 -17.22
N ALA A 349 3.79 21.15 -16.23
CA ALA A 349 2.53 21.50 -15.58
C ALA A 349 2.49 20.89 -14.18
N THR A 350 1.61 21.41 -13.33
CA THR A 350 1.35 20.85 -11.98
C THR A 350 -0.13 20.71 -11.77
N PHE A 351 -0.56 19.51 -11.39
CA PHE A 351 -1.93 19.23 -10.96
C PHE A 351 -1.95 19.19 -9.44
N VAL A 352 -2.94 19.83 -8.85
CA VAL A 352 -3.16 19.85 -7.41
C VAL A 352 -4.46 19.11 -7.13
N VAL A 353 -4.45 18.18 -6.19
CA VAL A 353 -5.61 17.46 -5.68
C VAL A 353 -5.66 17.57 -4.15
N GLY A 354 -6.64 16.95 -3.53
CA GLY A 354 -6.80 17.00 -2.08
C GLY A 354 -7.49 18.27 -1.58
N GLY A 355 -8.03 18.20 -0.37
CA GLY A 355 -8.81 19.28 0.23
C GLY A 355 -8.01 20.57 0.48
N GLY A 356 -6.70 20.44 0.78
CA GLY A 356 -5.81 21.58 0.99
C GLY A 356 -5.52 22.38 -0.29
N GLY A 357 -5.69 21.79 -1.46
CA GLY A 357 -5.54 22.48 -2.74
C GLY A 357 -6.55 23.61 -2.97
N LYS A 358 -7.65 23.65 -2.20
CA LYS A 358 -8.69 24.71 -2.22
C LYS A 358 -8.30 25.98 -1.49
N ILE A 359 -7.13 26.01 -0.84
CA ILE A 359 -6.64 27.19 -0.11
C ILE A 359 -6.55 28.38 -1.08
N HIS A 360 -7.09 29.51 -0.66
CA HIS A 360 -7.09 30.73 -1.48
C HIS A 360 -5.66 31.15 -1.88
N GLY A 361 -5.43 31.33 -3.18
CA GLY A 361 -4.14 31.74 -3.72
C GLY A 361 -3.06 30.64 -3.81
N TYR A 362 -3.39 29.39 -3.43
CA TYR A 362 -2.41 28.31 -3.41
C TYR A 362 -1.84 27.99 -4.79
N THR A 363 -2.69 27.79 -5.79
CA THR A 363 -2.27 27.46 -7.17
C THR A 363 -1.51 28.59 -7.83
N GLU A 364 -1.92 29.82 -7.60
CA GLU A 364 -1.25 31.03 -8.12
C GLU A 364 0.16 31.18 -7.53
N MET A 365 0.29 31.07 -6.21
CA MET A 365 1.59 31.12 -5.54
C MET A 365 2.51 29.99 -5.98
N LEU A 366 1.98 28.78 -6.12
CA LEU A 366 2.75 27.62 -6.58
C LEU A 366 3.24 27.83 -8.02
N ALA A 367 2.42 28.38 -8.91
CA ALA A 367 2.80 28.71 -10.28
C ALA A 367 3.98 29.70 -10.31
N ASP A 368 3.88 30.77 -9.52
CA ASP A 368 4.95 31.77 -9.39
C ASP A 368 6.27 31.14 -8.88
N LYS A 369 6.23 30.28 -7.85
CA LYS A 369 7.42 29.61 -7.30
C LYS A 369 8.05 28.62 -8.29
N LEU A 370 7.24 27.98 -9.12
CA LEU A 370 7.71 27.09 -10.18
C LEU A 370 8.17 27.84 -11.43
N GLY A 371 7.77 29.11 -11.59
CA GLY A 371 8.01 29.88 -12.81
C GLY A 371 7.15 29.41 -13.98
N LEU A 372 5.95 28.90 -13.68
CA LEU A 372 4.98 28.43 -14.67
C LEU A 372 3.89 29.49 -14.91
N PRO A 373 3.29 29.54 -16.13
CA PRO A 373 2.02 30.22 -16.33
C PRO A 373 0.93 29.69 -15.40
N GLN A 374 0.04 30.55 -14.90
CA GLN A 374 -1.01 30.17 -13.94
C GLN A 374 -1.90 29.05 -14.48
N GLU A 375 -2.22 29.08 -15.77
CA GLU A 375 -3.03 28.05 -16.44
C GLU A 375 -2.37 26.66 -16.51
N ARG A 376 -1.10 26.53 -16.11
CA ARG A 376 -0.39 25.26 -16.02
C ARG A 376 -0.30 24.69 -14.59
N VAL A 377 -0.86 25.40 -13.63
CA VAL A 377 -1.01 24.91 -12.25
C VAL A 377 -2.48 24.95 -11.90
N ALA A 378 -3.11 23.81 -11.76
CA ALA A 378 -4.55 23.74 -11.62
C ALA A 378 -4.97 22.73 -10.53
N LEU A 379 -5.97 23.16 -9.74
CA LEU A 379 -6.70 22.26 -8.86
C LEU A 379 -7.54 21.32 -9.73
N ARG A 380 -7.48 20.02 -9.43
CA ARG A 380 -8.17 18.96 -10.18
C ARG A 380 -9.21 18.26 -9.31
N GLY A 381 -10.39 18.08 -9.86
CA GLY A 381 -11.54 17.43 -9.21
C GLY A 381 -12.44 16.81 -10.27
N GLU A 382 -13.60 17.41 -10.58
CA GLU A 382 -14.59 16.85 -11.48
C GLU A 382 -14.04 16.51 -12.89
N GLU A 383 -13.16 17.34 -13.42
CA GLU A 383 -12.61 17.20 -14.76
C GLU A 383 -11.69 15.98 -14.94
N VAL A 384 -11.12 15.42 -13.87
CA VAL A 384 -10.32 14.18 -13.92
C VAL A 384 -11.13 12.94 -13.63
N LEU A 385 -12.40 13.09 -13.25
CA LEU A 385 -13.32 12.01 -12.95
C LEU A 385 -14.22 11.64 -14.15
N GLN A 386 -13.77 11.92 -15.39
CA GLN A 386 -14.58 11.70 -16.61
C GLN A 386 -14.83 10.22 -16.92
N GLU A 387 -13.91 9.35 -16.55
CA GLU A 387 -14.03 7.88 -16.69
C GLU A 387 -14.64 7.23 -15.44
N VAL A 388 -15.17 8.04 -14.52
CA VAL A 388 -15.82 7.61 -13.29
C VAL A 388 -17.29 7.97 -13.32
N THR A 389 -18.14 6.98 -13.23
CA THR A 389 -19.60 7.14 -13.16
C THR A 389 -20.05 6.98 -11.71
N PHE A 390 -20.91 7.89 -11.24
CA PHE A 390 -21.48 7.85 -9.90
C PHE A 390 -22.95 7.44 -9.98
N GLU A 391 -23.33 6.36 -9.32
CA GLU A 391 -24.72 5.95 -9.23
C GLU A 391 -25.55 6.88 -8.31
N GLN A 392 -24.90 7.46 -7.32
CA GLN A 392 -25.54 8.42 -6.41
C GLN A 392 -25.36 9.86 -6.94
N PRO A 393 -26.45 10.57 -7.26
CA PRO A 393 -26.37 11.91 -7.84
C PRO A 393 -25.88 12.98 -6.85
N ASP A 394 -25.94 12.70 -5.54
CA ASP A 394 -25.61 13.64 -4.47
C ASP A 394 -24.11 13.61 -4.09
N ILE A 395 -23.30 12.75 -4.70
CA ILE A 395 -21.85 12.72 -4.46
C ILE A 395 -21.21 13.95 -5.12
N GLU A 396 -20.63 14.81 -4.29
CA GLU A 396 -19.89 15.97 -4.74
C GLU A 396 -18.54 15.53 -5.34
N LYS A 397 -18.29 15.88 -6.61
CA LYS A 397 -17.04 15.56 -7.33
C LYS A 397 -15.92 16.51 -6.90
N ASP A 398 -15.50 16.34 -5.67
CA ASP A 398 -14.51 17.14 -4.97
C ASP A 398 -13.09 16.62 -5.24
N PRO A 399 -12.04 17.47 -5.24
CA PRO A 399 -10.64 17.04 -5.24
C PRO A 399 -10.28 16.00 -4.15
N LEU A 400 -11.02 15.97 -3.03
CA LEU A 400 -10.84 15.05 -1.93
C LEU A 400 -11.09 13.59 -2.32
N ILE A 401 -11.93 13.31 -3.32
CA ILE A 401 -12.32 11.95 -3.68
C ILE A 401 -11.41 11.31 -4.75
N VAL A 402 -10.46 12.07 -5.28
CA VAL A 402 -9.55 11.58 -6.33
C VAL A 402 -8.72 10.39 -5.83
N THR A 403 -8.04 10.55 -4.71
CA THR A 403 -7.20 9.50 -4.12
C THR A 403 -7.99 8.25 -3.70
N PRO A 404 -9.14 8.34 -3.01
CA PRO A 404 -9.98 7.16 -2.70
C PRO A 404 -10.43 6.37 -3.93
N ILE A 405 -10.77 7.04 -5.03
CA ILE A 405 -11.13 6.37 -6.29
C ILE A 405 -9.90 5.68 -6.89
N GLY A 406 -8.75 6.35 -6.87
CA GLY A 406 -7.50 5.76 -7.33
C GLY A 406 -7.09 4.51 -6.55
N ILE A 407 -7.37 4.46 -5.24
CA ILE A 407 -7.17 3.24 -4.43
C ILE A 407 -7.99 2.08 -4.97
N CYS A 408 -9.25 2.33 -5.36
CA CYS A 408 -10.09 1.30 -5.97
C CYS A 408 -9.60 0.87 -7.34
N LEU A 409 -9.17 1.82 -8.19
CA LEU A 409 -8.67 1.52 -9.54
C LEU A 409 -7.37 0.72 -9.49
N ASN A 410 -6.47 1.08 -8.60
CA ASN A 410 -5.19 0.39 -8.41
C ASN A 410 -5.35 -1.11 -8.06
N TYR A 411 -6.47 -1.50 -7.44
CA TYR A 411 -6.81 -2.91 -7.21
C TYR A 411 -6.90 -3.73 -8.50
N TYR A 412 -7.41 -3.13 -9.59
CA TYR A 412 -7.52 -3.81 -10.87
C TYR A 412 -6.22 -3.84 -11.66
N ASP A 413 -5.40 -2.81 -11.52
CA ASP A 413 -4.17 -2.63 -12.29
C ASP A 413 -3.00 -3.39 -11.65
N GLN A 414 -2.92 -3.39 -10.31
CA GLN A 414 -1.92 -4.14 -9.54
C GLN A 414 -2.54 -5.42 -8.98
N LYS A 415 -3.03 -6.33 -9.82
CA LYS A 415 -3.49 -7.64 -9.36
C LYS A 415 -2.40 -8.32 -8.53
N ASN A 416 -2.53 -8.17 -7.21
CA ASN A 416 -1.88 -8.98 -6.19
C ASN A 416 -0.35 -9.06 -6.26
N SER A 417 0.31 -7.91 -6.15
CA SER A 417 1.75 -7.92 -5.92
C SER A 417 2.13 -8.40 -4.50
N PHE A 418 1.20 -8.41 -3.55
CA PHE A 418 1.50 -8.81 -2.17
C PHE A 418 0.36 -9.60 -1.54
N ILE A 419 0.73 -10.63 -0.79
CA ILE A 419 -0.16 -11.30 0.15
C ILE A 419 0.33 -11.12 1.58
N MET A 420 -0.61 -11.08 2.52
CA MET A 420 -0.31 -11.22 3.94
C MET A 420 -0.51 -12.67 4.35
N VAL A 421 0.41 -13.18 5.13
CA VAL A 421 0.27 -14.47 5.82
C VAL A 421 0.66 -14.30 7.28
N HIS A 422 0.15 -15.15 8.14
CA HIS A 422 0.53 -15.18 9.54
C HIS A 422 1.34 -16.46 9.79
N LEU A 423 2.57 -16.34 10.24
CA LEU A 423 3.43 -17.48 10.60
C LEU A 423 3.77 -17.43 12.07
N ASN A 424 3.30 -18.42 12.83
CA ASN A 424 3.44 -18.49 14.29
C ASN A 424 2.94 -17.22 15.01
N GLY A 425 1.88 -16.59 14.47
CA GLY A 425 1.28 -15.36 14.99
C GLY A 425 1.98 -14.05 14.54
N GLU A 426 3.11 -14.13 13.84
CA GLU A 426 3.76 -12.97 13.21
C GLU A 426 3.22 -12.72 11.80
N ARG A 427 2.93 -11.46 11.48
CA ARG A 427 2.50 -11.07 10.13
C ARG A 427 3.69 -10.99 9.19
N ILE A 428 3.55 -11.62 8.03
CA ILE A 428 4.56 -11.60 6.98
C ILE A 428 3.89 -11.11 5.70
N LYS A 429 4.38 -9.98 5.18
CA LYS A 429 3.97 -9.47 3.88
C LYS A 429 4.90 -10.06 2.83
N MET A 430 4.33 -10.79 1.88
CA MET A 430 5.07 -11.44 0.81
C MET A 430 4.63 -10.94 -0.54
N TYR A 431 5.56 -10.88 -1.47
CA TYR A 431 5.25 -10.58 -2.86
C TYR A 431 4.64 -11.82 -3.53
N ASP A 432 3.43 -11.68 -4.07
CA ASP A 432 2.71 -12.81 -4.68
C ASP A 432 3.11 -13.01 -6.14
N ASN A 433 3.85 -14.05 -6.38
CA ASN A 433 4.18 -14.55 -7.72
C ASN A 433 3.26 -15.70 -8.17
N ASN A 434 2.13 -15.90 -7.49
CA ASN A 434 1.21 -17.03 -7.67
C ASN A 434 1.86 -18.43 -7.46
N LYS A 435 3.10 -18.49 -6.97
CA LYS A 435 3.87 -19.72 -6.73
C LYS A 435 4.42 -19.80 -5.31
N LEU A 436 4.05 -18.84 -4.44
CA LEU A 436 4.52 -18.82 -3.05
C LEU A 436 4.16 -20.09 -2.29
N LEU A 437 5.12 -20.60 -1.54
CA LEU A 437 5.01 -21.79 -0.71
C LEU A 437 5.24 -21.42 0.76
N ILE A 438 4.81 -22.28 1.66
CA ILE A 438 5.12 -22.14 3.10
C ILE A 438 6.63 -22.00 3.35
N MET A 439 7.47 -22.65 2.54
CA MET A 439 8.91 -22.49 2.57
C MET A 439 9.34 -21.03 2.43
N ASP A 440 8.72 -20.30 1.49
CA ASP A 440 9.09 -18.92 1.20
C ASP A 440 8.75 -18.02 2.40
N ALA A 441 7.58 -18.24 3.02
CA ALA A 441 7.19 -17.55 4.25
C ALA A 441 8.15 -17.85 5.41
N ALA A 442 8.52 -19.12 5.58
CA ALA A 442 9.45 -19.54 6.63
C ALA A 442 10.84 -18.92 6.45
N LEU A 443 11.35 -18.87 5.23
CA LEU A 443 12.63 -18.23 4.92
C LEU A 443 12.60 -16.73 5.15
N GLN A 444 11.53 -16.07 4.74
CA GLN A 444 11.36 -14.62 4.92
C GLN A 444 11.22 -14.25 6.40
N ALA A 445 10.56 -15.10 7.20
CA ALA A 445 10.47 -14.96 8.66
C ALA A 445 11.80 -15.26 9.37
N GLY A 446 12.81 -15.78 8.66
CA GLY A 446 14.08 -16.13 9.25
C GLY A 446 14.04 -17.44 10.06
N VAL A 447 13.07 -18.31 9.78
CA VAL A 447 13.05 -19.67 10.39
C VAL A 447 14.29 -20.43 9.99
N ALA A 448 15.02 -20.96 10.96
CA ALA A 448 16.27 -21.65 10.70
C ALA A 448 16.01 -22.97 9.95
N ASN A 449 16.92 -23.34 9.02
CA ASN A 449 16.81 -24.60 8.29
C ASN A 449 16.73 -25.82 9.22
N GLU A 450 17.35 -25.73 10.39
CA GLU A 450 17.34 -26.81 11.40
C GLU A 450 15.97 -26.94 12.11
N ASP A 451 15.13 -25.91 12.06
CA ASP A 451 13.76 -25.97 12.58
C ASP A 451 12.79 -26.54 11.54
N LEU A 452 13.14 -26.49 10.26
CA LEU A 452 12.34 -27.03 9.16
C LEU A 452 12.68 -28.48 8.83
N PHE A 453 13.97 -28.84 8.91
CA PHE A 453 14.45 -30.13 8.50
C PHE A 453 15.13 -30.90 9.66
N PRO A 454 14.69 -32.12 9.93
CA PRO A 454 15.25 -32.91 11.04
C PRO A 454 16.72 -33.21 10.83
N LYS A 455 17.48 -33.04 11.89
CA LYS A 455 18.89 -33.45 11.92
C LYS A 455 19.04 -34.85 12.48
N ARG A 456 19.93 -35.62 11.88
CA ARG A 456 20.36 -36.86 12.48
C ARG A 456 21.29 -36.57 13.65
N GLY A 457 21.19 -37.34 14.74
CA GLY A 457 22.14 -37.30 15.84
C GLY A 457 23.56 -37.55 15.37
N LYS A 458 24.54 -37.11 16.16
CA LYS A 458 25.96 -37.27 15.82
C LYS A 458 26.32 -38.75 15.68
N GLU A 459 27.16 -39.05 14.70
CA GLU A 459 27.71 -40.36 14.52
C GLU A 459 28.90 -40.59 15.47
N VAL A 460 29.15 -41.86 15.81
CA VAL A 460 30.33 -42.28 16.54
C VAL A 460 31.21 -43.10 15.60
N ASN A 461 32.42 -42.60 15.38
CA ASN A 461 33.45 -43.31 14.62
C ASN A 461 34.33 -44.08 15.61
N TYR A 462 34.44 -45.37 15.40
CA TYR A 462 35.23 -46.27 16.28
C TYR A 462 35.98 -47.31 15.47
N THR A 463 36.92 -47.99 16.11
CA THR A 463 37.74 -49.03 15.46
C THR A 463 37.66 -50.31 16.27
N VAL A 464 37.37 -51.43 15.61
CA VAL A 464 37.36 -52.76 16.21
C VAL A 464 38.36 -53.65 15.46
N ASN A 465 39.31 -54.15 16.15
CA ASN A 465 40.35 -55.00 15.57
C ASN A 465 41.07 -54.39 14.35
N GLY A 466 41.27 -53.06 14.37
CA GLY A 466 41.91 -52.33 13.27
C GLY A 466 40.96 -51.98 12.11
N VAL A 467 39.70 -52.38 12.17
CA VAL A 467 38.69 -52.05 11.16
C VAL A 467 37.86 -50.85 11.64
N ALA A 468 37.83 -49.78 10.85
CA ALA A 468 37.00 -48.59 11.14
C ALA A 468 35.53 -48.93 10.93
N LYS A 469 34.71 -48.54 11.90
CA LYS A 469 33.23 -48.64 11.89
C LYS A 469 32.61 -47.31 12.23
N VAL A 470 31.39 -47.09 11.77
CA VAL A 470 30.61 -45.90 12.03
C VAL A 470 29.22 -46.31 12.52
N GLU A 471 28.86 -45.85 13.70
CA GLU A 471 27.47 -45.93 14.17
C GLU A 471 26.79 -44.60 13.97
N ARG A 472 25.64 -44.60 13.30
CA ARG A 472 24.90 -43.37 12.97
C ARG A 472 23.88 -43.06 14.05
N GLY A 473 23.81 -41.82 14.47
CA GLY A 473 22.77 -41.37 15.35
C GLY A 473 21.35 -41.57 14.78
N LEU A 474 20.35 -41.52 15.61
CA LEU A 474 18.94 -41.65 15.19
C LEU A 474 18.50 -40.46 14.33
N PRO A 475 17.56 -40.64 13.41
CA PRO A 475 16.95 -39.53 12.72
C PRO A 475 16.13 -38.69 13.71
N GLY A 476 16.09 -37.39 13.53
CA GLY A 476 15.17 -36.50 14.23
C GLY A 476 13.75 -36.59 13.68
N GLU A 477 12.82 -35.93 14.35
CA GLU A 477 11.43 -35.81 13.89
C GLU A 477 11.27 -34.57 12.98
N SER A 478 10.50 -34.71 11.92
CA SER A 478 10.22 -33.65 10.97
C SER A 478 9.37 -32.54 11.63
N ALA A 479 9.53 -31.31 11.17
CA ALA A 479 8.65 -30.22 11.55
C ALA A 479 7.17 -30.55 11.29
N VAL A 480 6.30 -30.18 12.21
CA VAL A 480 4.85 -30.31 12.03
C VAL A 480 4.34 -28.95 11.57
N ILE A 481 3.73 -28.93 10.39
CA ILE A 481 3.25 -27.71 9.77
C ILE A 481 1.74 -27.80 9.60
N THR A 482 1.04 -26.76 9.98
CA THR A 482 -0.39 -26.58 9.70
C THR A 482 -0.62 -25.27 8.95
N MET A 483 -1.63 -25.25 8.10
CA MET A 483 -2.12 -24.05 7.43
C MET A 483 -3.64 -24.00 7.60
N ASN A 484 -4.15 -22.89 8.16
CA ASN A 484 -5.56 -22.71 8.50
C ASN A 484 -6.11 -23.87 9.34
N GLY A 485 -5.32 -24.35 10.33
CA GLY A 485 -5.66 -25.45 11.22
C GLY A 485 -5.64 -26.85 10.56
N LYS A 486 -5.25 -26.99 9.30
CA LYS A 486 -5.15 -28.29 8.59
C LYS A 486 -3.68 -28.69 8.40
N PRO A 487 -3.35 -29.98 8.45
CA PRO A 487 -2.01 -30.45 8.16
C PRO A 487 -1.53 -29.98 6.77
N ALA A 488 -0.34 -29.41 6.71
CA ALA A 488 0.26 -28.91 5.50
C ALA A 488 1.72 -29.35 5.39
N GLY A 489 2.31 -29.21 4.22
CA GLY A 489 3.73 -29.46 3.99
C GLY A 489 4.45 -28.17 3.62
N ILE A 490 5.77 -28.15 3.73
CA ILE A 490 6.60 -27.00 3.41
C ILE A 490 6.43 -26.50 1.96
N ASN A 491 6.02 -27.40 1.05
CA ASN A 491 5.72 -27.09 -0.36
C ASN A 491 4.24 -26.80 -0.62
N THR A 492 3.43 -26.61 0.41
CA THR A 492 2.02 -26.22 0.25
C THR A 492 1.98 -24.78 -0.24
N LYS A 493 1.16 -24.52 -1.28
CA LYS A 493 0.97 -23.19 -1.84
C LYS A 493 0.29 -22.29 -0.80
N LEU A 494 0.77 -21.06 -0.69
CA LEU A 494 0.18 -20.03 0.15
C LEU A 494 -1.06 -19.44 -0.50
N GLU A 495 -2.00 -19.07 0.35
CA GLU A 495 -3.17 -18.28 0.00
C GLU A 495 -3.13 -16.97 0.82
N PRO A 496 -3.71 -15.87 0.33
CA PRO A 496 -3.83 -14.65 1.12
C PRO A 496 -4.44 -14.92 2.50
N ASN A 497 -3.93 -14.24 3.52
CA ASN A 497 -4.35 -14.35 4.93
C ASN A 497 -4.24 -15.75 5.55
N SER A 498 -3.41 -16.65 4.99
CA SER A 498 -3.17 -17.97 5.57
C SER A 498 -2.55 -17.88 6.96
N GLU A 499 -3.11 -18.60 7.92
CA GLU A 499 -2.51 -18.85 9.24
C GLU A 499 -1.64 -20.10 9.18
N ILE A 500 -0.34 -19.94 9.39
CA ILE A 500 0.66 -21.00 9.32
C ILE A 500 1.27 -21.20 10.70
N GLU A 501 1.21 -22.40 11.20
CA GLU A 501 1.92 -22.80 12.41
C GLU A 501 3.00 -23.81 12.05
N ILE A 502 4.24 -23.52 12.44
CA ILE A 502 5.40 -24.41 12.31
C ILE A 502 5.88 -24.79 13.70
N CYS A 503 5.66 -26.05 14.07
CA CYS A 503 6.31 -26.65 15.22
C CYS A 503 7.68 -27.17 14.75
N PRO A 504 8.80 -26.72 15.32
CA PRO A 504 10.14 -27.04 14.82
C PRO A 504 10.44 -28.54 14.77
N SER A 505 11.28 -28.91 13.81
CA SER A 505 11.88 -30.24 13.75
C SER A 505 12.84 -30.48 14.93
N THR A 506 13.12 -31.72 15.20
CA THR A 506 14.05 -32.10 16.28
C THR A 506 15.32 -32.71 15.75
N ALA A 507 16.38 -32.69 16.56
CA ALA A 507 17.56 -33.50 16.34
C ALA A 507 17.35 -34.91 16.93
N GLY A 508 17.78 -35.91 16.22
CA GLY A 508 17.79 -37.29 16.73
C GLY A 508 18.83 -37.49 17.81
N ALA A 509 18.68 -38.55 18.57
CA ALA A 509 19.64 -38.91 19.58
C ALA A 509 21.02 -39.27 18.95
N ASP A 510 22.08 -38.82 19.59
CA ASP A 510 23.44 -39.15 19.19
C ASP A 510 23.67 -40.68 19.25
N ALA A 511 24.49 -41.18 18.35
CA ALA A 511 24.86 -42.60 18.38
C ALA A 511 25.56 -42.93 19.70
N MET A 512 25.15 -44.03 20.28
CA MET A 512 25.79 -44.62 21.44
C MET A 512 26.05 -46.08 21.14
N ILE A 513 27.28 -46.50 21.24
CA ILE A 513 27.68 -47.91 21.06
C ILE A 513 28.35 -48.41 22.34
N THR A 514 27.89 -49.52 22.83
CA THR A 514 28.55 -50.21 23.96
C THR A 514 29.30 -51.41 23.46
N ILE A 515 30.32 -51.84 24.22
CA ILE A 515 31.13 -53.02 23.87
C ILE A 515 30.24 -54.25 23.71
N GLU A 516 29.18 -54.38 24.50
CA GLU A 516 28.23 -55.48 24.46
C GLU A 516 27.41 -55.57 23.14
N GLN A 517 27.30 -54.45 22.40
CA GLN A 517 26.60 -54.39 21.12
C GLN A 517 27.46 -54.76 19.92
N LEU A 518 28.78 -54.97 20.16
CA LEU A 518 29.71 -55.35 19.10
C LEU A 518 29.56 -56.84 18.78
N GLU A 519 29.42 -57.18 17.49
CA GLU A 519 29.40 -58.58 17.03
C GLU A 519 30.68 -59.32 17.47
N GLU A 520 31.80 -58.63 17.43
CA GLU A 520 33.12 -59.18 17.82
C GLU A 520 33.17 -59.52 19.32
N TYR A 521 32.40 -58.82 20.17
CA TYR A 521 32.29 -59.13 21.59
C TYR A 521 31.63 -60.49 21.82
N HIS A 522 30.60 -60.81 21.08
CA HIS A 522 29.86 -62.07 21.21
C HIS A 522 30.59 -63.27 20.57
N THR A 523 31.45 -62.99 19.61
CA THR A 523 32.18 -64.05 18.87
C THR A 523 33.62 -64.24 19.33
N SER A 524 34.14 -63.36 20.21
CA SER A 524 35.50 -63.37 20.67
C SER A 524 35.65 -64.14 21.98
N THR A 525 36.67 -65.01 22.04
CA THR A 525 37.13 -65.68 23.31
C THR A 525 38.18 -64.79 23.95
N ILE A 526 37.89 -64.21 25.13
CA ILE A 526 38.86 -63.44 25.90
C ILE A 526 39.63 -64.41 26.83
N THR A 527 40.93 -64.56 26.63
CA THR A 527 41.79 -65.27 27.53
C THR A 527 42.44 -64.26 28.48
N PHE A 528 42.15 -64.34 29.76
CA PHE A 528 42.87 -63.59 30.79
C PHE A 528 44.13 -64.37 31.15
N ILE A 529 45.30 -63.73 31.05
CA ILE A 529 46.60 -64.29 31.47
C ILE A 529 46.97 -63.71 32.83
#